data_cf61ccab49d6e7a1b1d0182bd183305b
#
_entry.id   cf61ccab49d6e7a1b1d0182bd183305b
#
_cell.length_a   1.000
_cell.length_b   1.000
_cell.length_c   1.000
_cell.angle_alpha   90.00
_cell.angle_beta   90.00
_cell.angle_gamma   90.00
#
_symmetry.space_group_name_H-M   'P 1'
#
loop_
_entity.id
_entity.type
_entity.pdbx_description
1 polymer ?
#
loop_
_entity_poly.entity_id
_entity_poly.type
_entity_poly.pdbx_seq_one_letter_code
_entity_poly.pdbx_strand_id
1 'polypeptide(L)'
;MTKRLLIMAAGTGGHIFPGLAIADTMRARGWQVSWLGTTHGMERDLVPKHGVEMDSIVFAGLRGKGLAHTVKGVWCMIASFGSCFRIIGKRQPDVVLGMGGYVTVPGGAMARLRGVPLALVNADAALLLSNKTLAPLADKVLFGFPADFGKAAGKAEVTGNPVRKEIIALGEPAPRYAAHSGPLRILVVGGSLGAKVLNECVPAALAKLPVDQRPLVTHQSGKQHIDALRAAYAQSGVEAEVVDFIDDMPRRYADADLVICRAGAITVSELTAAGVASVLVPLVASTTSHQRDNAKWMAQSNAAVHLPQTELTPESLAALLQTLDRPACQKMAQAAYEQGRRNANEAIAQVLERLVKQ
;
A
#
# COMPACT_ATOMS: atom_id res chain seq x y z
N MET A 1 13.26 -30.30 8.54
CA MET A 1 14.10 -29.18 8.02
C MET A 1 13.31 -27.88 8.12
N THR A 2 13.95 -26.77 8.46
CA THR A 2 13.30 -25.46 8.51
C THR A 2 12.95 -25.00 7.09
N LYS A 3 11.68 -24.66 6.84
CA LYS A 3 11.22 -24.18 5.53
C LYS A 3 11.72 -22.77 5.26
N ARG A 4 11.97 -22.44 3.99
CA ARG A 4 12.57 -21.18 3.55
C ARG A 4 11.67 -20.46 2.57
N LEU A 5 11.39 -19.20 2.86
CA LEU A 5 10.64 -18.28 1.99
C LEU A 5 11.57 -17.19 1.45
N LEU A 6 11.52 -16.93 0.15
CA LEU A 6 12.11 -15.74 -0.44
C LEU A 6 10.99 -14.77 -0.85
N ILE A 7 10.97 -13.59 -0.24
CA ILE A 7 10.06 -12.50 -0.62
C ILE A 7 10.75 -11.59 -1.62
N MET A 8 10.09 -11.27 -2.70
CA MET A 8 10.56 -10.35 -3.74
C MET A 8 9.70 -9.09 -3.71
N ALA A 9 10.25 -7.99 -3.23
CA ALA A 9 9.57 -6.70 -3.25
C ALA A 9 10.56 -5.55 -3.32
N ALA A 10 10.25 -4.52 -4.10
CA ALA A 10 11.08 -3.34 -4.26
C ALA A 10 10.26 -2.10 -4.58
N GLY A 11 10.82 -0.94 -4.27
CA GLY A 11 10.35 0.36 -4.69
C GLY A 11 9.62 1.13 -3.60
N THR A 12 8.29 1.06 -3.53
CA THR A 12 7.49 1.88 -2.61
C THR A 12 7.02 1.09 -1.39
N GLY A 13 6.62 1.81 -0.33
CA GLY A 13 6.03 1.22 0.86
C GLY A 13 4.83 0.29 0.60
N GLY A 14 4.10 0.54 -0.51
CA GLY A 14 2.98 -0.32 -0.91
C GLY A 14 3.33 -1.78 -1.26
N HIS A 15 4.60 -2.08 -1.56
CA HIS A 15 5.08 -3.45 -1.74
C HIS A 15 5.84 -3.96 -0.51
N ILE A 16 6.53 -3.06 0.18
CA ILE A 16 7.46 -3.42 1.26
C ILE A 16 6.71 -3.74 2.55
N PHE A 17 5.80 -2.88 3.02
CA PHE A 17 5.07 -3.12 4.27
C PHE A 17 4.22 -4.39 4.24
N PRO A 18 3.46 -4.70 3.17
CA PRO A 18 2.76 -5.98 3.07
C PRO A 18 3.71 -7.19 3.05
N GLY A 19 4.85 -7.07 2.38
CA GLY A 19 5.88 -8.11 2.39
C GLY A 19 6.47 -8.34 3.78
N LEU A 20 6.71 -7.29 4.56
CA LEU A 20 7.16 -7.39 5.95
C LEU A 20 6.11 -8.04 6.84
N ALA A 21 4.82 -7.70 6.65
CA ALA A 21 3.73 -8.35 7.41
C ALA A 21 3.68 -9.88 7.16
N ILE A 22 3.92 -10.31 5.90
CA ILE A 22 4.04 -11.74 5.61
C ILE A 22 5.34 -12.33 6.18
N ALA A 23 6.46 -11.59 6.13
CA ALA A 23 7.71 -12.04 6.72
C ALA A 23 7.55 -12.34 8.22
N ASP A 24 6.90 -11.45 8.96
CA ASP A 24 6.62 -11.62 10.39
C ASP A 24 5.70 -12.82 10.66
N THR A 25 4.63 -12.97 9.85
CA THR A 25 3.71 -14.10 9.97
C THR A 25 4.42 -15.45 9.72
N MET A 26 5.26 -15.53 8.69
CA MET A 26 5.98 -16.77 8.37
C MET A 26 7.09 -17.08 9.36
N ARG A 27 7.80 -16.06 9.88
CA ARG A 27 8.80 -16.24 10.96
C ARG A 27 8.16 -16.74 12.25
N ALA A 28 6.98 -16.21 12.61
CA ALA A 28 6.22 -16.70 13.76
C ALA A 28 5.81 -18.18 13.61
N ARG A 29 5.70 -18.69 12.38
CA ARG A 29 5.45 -20.10 12.05
C ARG A 29 6.74 -20.94 11.94
N GLY A 30 7.90 -20.39 12.31
CA GLY A 30 9.19 -21.08 12.30
C GLY A 30 9.87 -21.15 10.93
N TRP A 31 9.45 -20.35 9.94
CA TRP A 31 10.10 -20.29 8.63
C TRP A 31 11.31 -19.36 8.66
N GLN A 32 12.33 -19.72 7.89
CA GLN A 32 13.42 -18.81 7.57
C GLN A 32 13.00 -17.93 6.39
N VAL A 33 13.02 -16.60 6.59
CA VAL A 33 12.61 -15.65 5.57
C VAL A 33 13.81 -14.84 5.10
N SER A 34 13.96 -14.72 3.79
CA SER A 34 14.92 -13.85 3.13
C SER A 34 14.21 -12.94 2.14
N TRP A 35 14.89 -11.88 1.72
CA TRP A 35 14.33 -10.86 0.86
C TRP A 35 15.20 -10.60 -0.37
N LEU A 36 14.56 -10.41 -1.52
CA LEU A 36 15.18 -9.93 -2.74
C LEU A 36 14.63 -8.55 -3.08
N GLY A 37 15.50 -7.56 -3.08
CA GLY A 37 15.18 -6.16 -3.38
C GLY A 37 16.17 -5.52 -4.34
N THR A 38 16.18 -4.18 -4.38
CA THR A 38 17.13 -3.40 -5.17
C THR A 38 18.12 -2.65 -4.29
N THR A 39 19.20 -2.16 -4.90
CA THR A 39 20.23 -1.38 -4.19
C THR A 39 19.79 0.05 -3.83
N HIS A 40 18.64 0.52 -4.33
CA HIS A 40 18.24 1.94 -4.25
C HIS A 40 16.81 2.18 -3.71
N GLY A 41 16.03 1.13 -3.43
CA GLY A 41 14.66 1.25 -2.91
C GLY A 41 14.58 1.46 -1.40
N MET A 42 13.39 1.78 -0.90
CA MET A 42 13.12 1.91 0.55
C MET A 42 13.38 0.59 1.30
N GLU A 43 13.30 -0.55 0.62
CA GLU A 43 13.56 -1.88 1.14
C GLU A 43 14.97 -2.01 1.72
N ARG A 44 15.95 -1.30 1.14
CA ARG A 44 17.34 -1.31 1.59
C ARG A 44 17.49 -0.94 3.07
N ASP A 45 16.70 0.03 3.52
CA ASP A 45 16.78 0.54 4.89
C ASP A 45 15.74 -0.13 5.80
N LEU A 46 14.55 -0.44 5.29
CA LEU A 46 13.45 -0.96 6.08
C LEU A 46 13.59 -2.45 6.38
N VAL A 47 13.94 -3.27 5.40
CA VAL A 47 13.97 -4.73 5.54
C VAL A 47 15.00 -5.19 6.58
N PRO A 48 16.25 -4.68 6.57
CA PRO A 48 17.23 -5.04 7.62
C PRO A 48 16.82 -4.57 9.02
N LYS A 49 16.15 -3.42 9.15
CA LYS A 49 15.64 -2.93 10.45
C LYS A 49 14.61 -3.91 11.07
N HIS A 50 13.91 -4.68 10.24
CA HIS A 50 12.99 -5.73 10.68
C HIS A 50 13.68 -7.09 10.89
N GLY A 51 15.02 -7.13 10.81
CA GLY A 51 15.81 -8.35 11.03
C GLY A 51 15.61 -9.41 9.94
N VAL A 52 15.28 -9.02 8.71
CA VAL A 52 15.16 -9.91 7.57
C VAL A 52 16.42 -9.80 6.70
N GLU A 53 17.04 -10.94 6.41
CA GLU A 53 18.21 -10.96 5.52
C GLU A 53 17.83 -10.58 4.10
N MET A 54 18.59 -9.65 3.50
CA MET A 54 18.30 -9.11 2.18
C MET A 54 19.45 -9.30 1.22
N ASP A 55 19.12 -9.79 0.01
CA ASP A 55 19.97 -9.73 -1.17
C ASP A 55 19.45 -8.65 -2.13
N SER A 56 20.34 -7.93 -2.78
CA SER A 56 19.98 -6.84 -3.69
C SER A 56 20.49 -7.08 -5.10
N ILE A 57 19.70 -6.68 -6.09
CA ILE A 57 20.12 -6.61 -7.47
C ILE A 57 20.21 -5.16 -7.94
N VAL A 58 21.14 -4.91 -8.85
CA VAL A 58 21.20 -3.63 -9.56
C VAL A 58 20.16 -3.67 -10.66
N PHE A 59 19.15 -2.81 -10.55
CA PHE A 59 18.14 -2.65 -11.57
C PHE A 59 18.06 -1.18 -11.98
N ALA A 60 18.40 -0.89 -13.25
CA ALA A 60 18.18 0.43 -13.84
C ALA A 60 16.86 0.39 -14.61
N GLY A 61 15.92 1.27 -14.25
CA GLY A 61 14.66 1.40 -14.99
C GLY A 61 14.93 1.75 -16.46
N LEU A 62 14.14 1.18 -17.37
CA LEU A 62 14.20 1.46 -18.82
C LEU A 62 13.73 2.90 -19.19
N ARG A 63 13.35 3.71 -18.20
CA ARG A 63 12.86 5.08 -18.41
C ARG A 63 14.03 6.06 -18.45
N GLY A 64 14.50 6.39 -19.65
CA GLY A 64 15.48 7.43 -19.93
C GLY A 64 15.51 7.75 -21.43
N LYS A 65 15.94 8.97 -21.80
CA LYS A 65 16.03 9.37 -23.22
C LYS A 65 17.41 9.03 -23.77
N GLY A 66 17.46 8.28 -24.88
CA GLY A 66 18.66 8.00 -25.67
C GLY A 66 19.01 6.52 -25.85
N LEU A 67 19.58 6.17 -27.01
CA LEU A 67 19.96 4.79 -27.40
C LEU A 67 20.94 4.14 -26.39
N ALA A 68 21.94 4.89 -25.93
CA ALA A 68 22.92 4.40 -24.95
C ALA A 68 22.27 4.03 -23.61
N HIS A 69 21.28 4.79 -23.18
CA HIS A 69 20.51 4.50 -21.95
C HIS A 69 19.65 3.23 -22.11
N THR A 70 19.07 3.03 -23.28
CA THR A 70 18.28 1.84 -23.60
C THR A 70 19.15 0.58 -23.62
N VAL A 71 20.32 0.63 -24.25
CA VAL A 71 21.29 -0.49 -24.30
C VAL A 71 21.78 -0.84 -22.88
N LYS A 72 22.14 0.15 -22.08
CA LYS A 72 22.52 -0.05 -20.67
C LYS A 72 21.38 -0.67 -19.85
N GLY A 73 20.14 -0.21 -20.06
CA GLY A 73 18.95 -0.74 -19.38
C GLY A 73 18.69 -2.21 -19.73
N VAL A 74 18.83 -2.60 -21.00
CA VAL A 74 18.71 -3.99 -21.45
C VAL A 74 19.80 -4.88 -20.83
N TRP A 75 21.05 -4.40 -20.80
CA TRP A 75 22.15 -5.11 -20.16
C TRP A 75 21.92 -5.31 -18.65
N CYS A 76 21.50 -4.26 -17.94
CA CYS A 76 21.15 -4.36 -16.52
C CYS A 76 19.98 -5.34 -16.29
N MET A 77 19.00 -5.37 -17.20
CA MET A 77 17.90 -6.33 -17.13
C MET A 77 18.41 -7.77 -17.28
N ILE A 78 19.25 -8.06 -18.30
CA ILE A 78 19.83 -9.40 -18.50
C ILE A 78 20.68 -9.80 -17.29
N ALA A 79 21.54 -8.90 -16.80
CA ALA A 79 22.36 -9.14 -15.62
C ALA A 79 21.51 -9.41 -14.35
N SER A 80 20.33 -8.79 -14.25
CA SER A 80 19.39 -9.02 -13.13
C SER A 80 18.86 -10.45 -13.10
N PHE A 81 18.59 -11.07 -14.25
CA PHE A 81 18.19 -12.49 -14.32
C PHE A 81 19.31 -13.41 -13.81
N GLY A 82 20.55 -13.21 -14.25
CA GLY A 82 21.71 -13.97 -13.77
C GLY A 82 21.94 -13.81 -12.26
N SER A 83 21.76 -12.60 -11.74
CA SER A 83 21.88 -12.31 -10.31
C SER A 83 20.78 -13.00 -9.51
N CYS A 84 19.52 -12.92 -9.97
CA CYS A 84 18.39 -13.61 -9.35
C CYS A 84 18.60 -15.14 -9.34
N PHE A 85 19.05 -15.71 -10.47
CA PHE A 85 19.33 -17.14 -10.55
C PHE A 85 20.37 -17.59 -9.52
N ARG A 86 21.43 -16.81 -9.32
CA ARG A 86 22.49 -17.07 -8.33
C ARG A 86 21.98 -16.92 -6.91
N ILE A 87 21.22 -15.85 -6.62
CA ILE A 87 20.65 -15.59 -5.28
C ILE A 87 19.69 -16.69 -4.89
N ILE A 88 18.76 -17.10 -5.77
CA ILE A 88 17.81 -18.19 -5.50
C ILE A 88 18.57 -19.50 -5.26
N GLY A 89 19.64 -19.76 -6.01
CA GLY A 89 20.49 -20.94 -5.80
C GLY A 89 21.25 -20.92 -4.47
N LYS A 90 21.68 -19.75 -3.99
CA LYS A 90 22.33 -19.56 -2.70
C LYS A 90 21.33 -19.72 -1.54
N ARG A 91 20.15 -19.10 -1.65
CA ARG A 91 19.13 -19.09 -0.59
C ARG A 91 18.35 -20.40 -0.52
N GLN A 92 18.25 -21.13 -1.62
CA GLN A 92 17.49 -22.39 -1.72
C GLN A 92 16.09 -22.29 -1.09
N PRO A 93 15.24 -21.34 -1.52
CA PRO A 93 13.92 -21.22 -0.97
C PRO A 93 13.03 -22.41 -1.39
N ASP A 94 12.14 -22.83 -0.47
CA ASP A 94 11.11 -23.83 -0.77
C ASP A 94 9.93 -23.22 -1.53
N VAL A 95 9.72 -21.88 -1.39
CA VAL A 95 8.73 -21.11 -2.12
C VAL A 95 9.18 -19.66 -2.26
N VAL A 96 8.76 -19.03 -3.35
CA VAL A 96 9.03 -17.62 -3.63
C VAL A 96 7.72 -16.84 -3.68
N LEU A 97 7.67 -15.67 -3.04
CA LEU A 97 6.54 -14.76 -3.02
C LEU A 97 6.90 -13.44 -3.69
N GLY A 98 6.23 -13.12 -4.79
CA GLY A 98 6.34 -11.81 -5.45
C GLY A 98 5.29 -10.84 -4.92
N MET A 99 5.76 -9.73 -4.32
CA MET A 99 4.89 -8.66 -3.78
C MET A 99 4.79 -7.46 -4.71
N GLY A 100 5.60 -7.43 -5.77
CA GLY A 100 5.64 -6.34 -6.74
C GLY A 100 6.99 -5.63 -6.82
N GLY A 101 7.07 -4.65 -7.73
CA GLY A 101 8.31 -3.97 -8.06
C GLY A 101 9.12 -4.67 -9.13
N TYR A 102 10.20 -4.01 -9.55
CA TYR A 102 11.00 -4.43 -10.71
C TYR A 102 11.71 -5.78 -10.52
N VAL A 103 12.00 -6.17 -9.29
CA VAL A 103 12.68 -7.43 -8.95
C VAL A 103 11.81 -8.66 -9.19
N THR A 104 10.49 -8.49 -9.16
CA THR A 104 9.55 -9.61 -9.23
C THR A 104 9.63 -10.35 -10.57
N VAL A 105 9.81 -9.63 -11.69
CA VAL A 105 9.86 -10.27 -13.02
C VAL A 105 11.10 -11.15 -13.17
N PRO A 106 12.34 -10.66 -13.03
CA PRO A 106 13.53 -11.51 -13.16
C PRO A 106 13.59 -12.58 -12.06
N GLY A 107 13.22 -12.23 -10.82
CA GLY A 107 13.21 -13.19 -9.71
C GLY A 107 12.21 -14.31 -9.89
N GLY A 108 10.96 -14.00 -10.27
CA GLY A 108 9.92 -15.00 -10.50
C GLY A 108 10.22 -15.93 -11.66
N ALA A 109 10.75 -15.40 -12.78
CA ALA A 109 11.19 -16.22 -13.91
C ALA A 109 12.32 -17.18 -13.52
N MET A 110 13.29 -16.71 -12.73
CA MET A 110 14.42 -17.53 -12.28
C MET A 110 14.04 -18.52 -11.18
N ALA A 111 13.06 -18.19 -10.33
CA ALA A 111 12.48 -19.16 -9.41
C ALA A 111 11.84 -20.33 -10.18
N ARG A 112 11.05 -20.03 -11.19
CA ARG A 112 10.42 -21.05 -12.01
C ARG A 112 11.44 -21.91 -12.78
N LEU A 113 12.50 -21.30 -13.33
CA LEU A 113 13.58 -22.00 -14.00
C LEU A 113 14.32 -22.97 -13.05
N ARG A 114 14.38 -22.68 -11.76
CA ARG A 114 14.93 -23.56 -10.72
C ARG A 114 13.93 -24.56 -10.14
N GLY A 115 12.71 -24.60 -10.65
CA GLY A 115 11.66 -25.49 -10.14
C GLY A 115 11.09 -25.08 -8.79
N VAL A 116 11.34 -23.84 -8.34
CA VAL A 116 10.81 -23.35 -7.07
C VAL A 116 9.40 -22.81 -7.26
N PRO A 117 8.40 -23.22 -6.46
CA PRO A 117 7.04 -22.71 -6.51
C PRO A 117 6.98 -21.18 -6.36
N LEU A 118 6.12 -20.55 -7.17
CA LEU A 118 5.96 -19.10 -7.26
C LEU A 118 4.52 -18.68 -6.93
N ALA A 119 4.35 -17.91 -5.87
CA ALA A 119 3.13 -17.15 -5.59
C ALA A 119 3.33 -15.66 -5.90
N LEU A 120 2.30 -15.01 -6.42
CA LEU A 120 2.30 -13.57 -6.70
C LEU A 120 1.18 -12.90 -5.92
N VAL A 121 1.43 -11.76 -5.29
CA VAL A 121 0.39 -10.91 -4.73
C VAL A 121 0.06 -9.80 -5.71
N ASN A 122 -1.20 -9.66 -6.04
CA ASN A 122 -1.75 -8.56 -6.83
C ASN A 122 -2.59 -7.66 -5.91
N ALA A 123 -1.96 -6.61 -5.42
CA ALA A 123 -2.56 -5.75 -4.40
C ALA A 123 -3.76 -4.95 -4.91
N ASP A 124 -3.73 -4.50 -6.16
CA ASP A 124 -4.76 -3.65 -6.76
C ASP A 124 -5.95 -4.43 -7.31
N ALA A 125 -7.07 -3.73 -7.50
CA ALA A 125 -8.28 -4.28 -8.12
C ALA A 125 -8.10 -4.67 -9.59
N ALA A 126 -7.02 -4.27 -10.26
CA ALA A 126 -6.66 -4.69 -11.61
C ALA A 126 -5.31 -5.40 -11.63
N LEU A 127 -5.14 -6.38 -12.53
CA LEU A 127 -3.90 -7.14 -12.63
C LEU A 127 -2.74 -6.26 -13.12
N LEU A 128 -1.72 -6.09 -12.29
CA LEU A 128 -0.53 -5.28 -12.57
C LEU A 128 0.32 -5.89 -13.70
N LEU A 129 1.07 -5.03 -14.41
CA LEU A 129 1.85 -5.45 -15.58
C LEU A 129 2.87 -6.56 -15.25
N SER A 130 3.59 -6.45 -14.14
CA SER A 130 4.52 -7.48 -13.68
C SER A 130 3.82 -8.82 -13.44
N ASN A 131 2.65 -8.78 -12.82
CA ASN A 131 1.86 -9.97 -12.55
C ASN A 131 1.21 -10.53 -13.83
N LYS A 132 0.79 -9.67 -14.79
CA LYS A 132 0.35 -10.13 -16.13
C LYS A 132 1.43 -10.94 -16.84
N THR A 133 2.69 -10.50 -16.73
CA THR A 133 3.84 -11.16 -17.36
C THR A 133 4.16 -12.50 -16.69
N LEU A 134 4.06 -12.57 -15.36
CA LEU A 134 4.43 -13.74 -14.58
C LEU A 134 3.28 -14.72 -14.31
N ALA A 135 2.02 -14.32 -14.47
CA ALA A 135 0.87 -15.18 -14.19
C ALA A 135 0.93 -16.57 -14.91
N PRO A 136 1.41 -16.67 -16.17
CA PRO A 136 1.58 -17.99 -16.81
C PRO A 136 2.57 -18.89 -16.06
N LEU A 137 3.61 -18.33 -15.44
CA LEU A 137 4.67 -19.04 -14.72
C LEU A 137 4.33 -19.29 -13.25
N ALA A 138 3.43 -18.51 -12.66
CA ALA A 138 3.07 -18.59 -11.26
C ALA A 138 2.20 -19.83 -10.99
N ASP A 139 2.35 -20.40 -9.80
CA ASP A 139 1.49 -21.48 -9.30
C ASP A 139 0.21 -20.90 -8.68
N LYS A 140 0.29 -19.73 -8.02
CA LYS A 140 -0.84 -18.97 -7.46
C LYS A 140 -0.69 -17.48 -7.70
N VAL A 141 -1.82 -16.80 -7.91
CA VAL A 141 -1.92 -15.32 -7.93
C VAL A 141 -2.97 -14.91 -6.90
N LEU A 142 -2.52 -14.20 -5.87
CA LEU A 142 -3.28 -13.82 -4.69
C LEU A 142 -3.76 -12.38 -4.82
N PHE A 143 -5.05 -12.17 -4.82
CA PHE A 143 -5.65 -10.86 -5.07
C PHE A 143 -6.07 -10.19 -3.77
N GLY A 144 -5.74 -8.89 -3.66
CA GLY A 144 -6.16 -8.04 -2.55
C GLY A 144 -7.65 -7.74 -2.56
N PHE A 145 -8.24 -7.66 -3.76
CA PHE A 145 -9.65 -7.36 -3.98
C PHE A 145 -10.27 -8.33 -4.96
N PRO A 146 -11.61 -8.55 -4.91
CA PRO A 146 -12.33 -9.19 -6.01
C PRO A 146 -12.11 -8.39 -7.30
N ALA A 147 -11.71 -9.05 -8.38
CA ALA A 147 -11.34 -8.43 -9.64
C ALA A 147 -11.64 -9.36 -10.83
N ASP A 148 -11.54 -8.82 -12.04
CA ASP A 148 -11.37 -9.66 -13.21
C ASP A 148 -9.97 -10.27 -13.20
N PHE A 149 -9.89 -11.57 -13.00
CA PHE A 149 -8.62 -12.29 -12.88
C PHE A 149 -7.89 -12.49 -14.21
N GLY A 150 -8.56 -12.28 -15.35
CA GLY A 150 -7.97 -12.37 -16.68
C GLY A 150 -7.16 -13.66 -16.87
N LYS A 151 -5.89 -13.53 -17.27
CA LYS A 151 -4.96 -14.66 -17.49
C LYS A 151 -4.64 -15.47 -16.22
N ALA A 152 -4.99 -14.99 -15.05
CA ALA A 152 -4.74 -15.65 -13.77
C ALA A 152 -5.95 -16.47 -13.28
N ALA A 153 -7.10 -16.48 -13.97
CA ALA A 153 -8.37 -17.03 -13.47
C ALA A 153 -8.26 -18.43 -12.85
N GLY A 154 -7.55 -19.37 -13.49
CA GLY A 154 -7.37 -20.74 -12.98
C GLY A 154 -6.43 -20.88 -11.77
N LYS A 155 -5.71 -19.82 -11.40
CA LYS A 155 -4.70 -19.77 -10.32
C LYS A 155 -5.01 -18.68 -9.30
N ALA A 156 -6.08 -17.93 -9.49
CA ALA A 156 -6.48 -16.80 -8.68
C ALA A 156 -7.11 -17.24 -7.36
N GLU A 157 -6.75 -16.54 -6.29
CA GLU A 157 -7.37 -16.67 -4.97
C GLU A 157 -7.48 -15.28 -4.35
N VAL A 158 -8.67 -14.89 -3.83
CA VAL A 158 -8.86 -13.60 -3.18
C VAL A 158 -8.53 -13.73 -1.69
N THR A 159 -7.30 -13.42 -1.32
CA THR A 159 -6.82 -13.49 0.06
C THR A 159 -7.03 -12.20 0.85
N GLY A 160 -7.20 -11.07 0.17
CA GLY A 160 -6.99 -9.76 0.74
C GLY A 160 -5.52 -9.34 0.67
N ASN A 161 -5.25 -8.07 0.95
CA ASN A 161 -3.89 -7.56 1.06
C ASN A 161 -3.35 -7.74 2.48
N PRO A 162 -2.07 -8.08 2.64
CA PRO A 162 -1.43 -8.10 3.95
C PRO A 162 -1.48 -6.73 4.62
N VAL A 163 -1.93 -6.72 5.86
CA VAL A 163 -2.00 -5.54 6.71
C VAL A 163 -1.18 -5.80 7.98
N ARG A 164 -0.54 -4.74 8.48
CA ARG A 164 0.23 -4.79 9.72
C ARG A 164 -0.66 -5.20 10.90
N LYS A 165 -0.14 -6.08 11.76
CA LYS A 165 -0.89 -6.60 12.91
C LYS A 165 -1.37 -5.52 13.87
N GLU A 166 -0.61 -4.44 14.03
CA GLU A 166 -0.93 -3.29 14.87
C GLU A 166 -2.18 -2.55 14.37
N ILE A 167 -2.40 -2.51 13.04
CA ILE A 167 -3.60 -1.92 12.43
C ILE A 167 -4.80 -2.86 12.62
N ILE A 168 -4.61 -4.16 12.43
CA ILE A 168 -5.65 -5.16 12.65
C ILE A 168 -6.10 -5.17 14.12
N ALA A 169 -5.16 -4.95 15.04
CA ALA A 169 -5.41 -4.93 16.49
C ALA A 169 -6.24 -3.72 16.96
N LEU A 170 -6.47 -2.70 16.12
CA LEU A 170 -7.34 -1.56 16.47
C LEU A 170 -8.80 -1.99 16.74
N GLY A 171 -9.21 -3.12 16.19
CA GLY A 171 -10.53 -3.69 16.43
C GLY A 171 -11.68 -2.87 15.82
N GLU A 172 -12.87 -3.03 16.38
CA GLU A 172 -14.07 -2.37 15.89
C GLU A 172 -14.03 -0.84 16.08
N PRO A 173 -14.61 -0.05 15.14
CA PRO A 173 -14.54 1.40 15.19
C PRO A 173 -15.41 2.03 16.29
N ALA A 174 -16.56 1.44 16.60
CA ALA A 174 -17.54 2.06 17.48
C ALA A 174 -16.98 2.52 18.84
N PRO A 175 -16.18 1.74 19.58
CA PRO A 175 -15.61 2.19 20.87
C PRO A 175 -14.66 3.39 20.70
N ARG A 176 -13.88 3.44 19.59
CA ARG A 176 -12.96 4.54 19.32
C ARG A 176 -13.68 5.84 19.04
N TYR A 177 -14.71 5.80 18.18
CA TYR A 177 -15.53 6.97 17.87
C TYR A 177 -16.30 7.47 19.09
N ALA A 178 -16.80 6.59 19.94
CA ALA A 178 -17.47 6.94 21.18
C ALA A 178 -16.54 7.61 22.22
N ALA A 179 -15.25 7.30 22.19
CA ALA A 179 -14.26 7.92 23.08
C ALA A 179 -13.82 9.33 22.62
N HIS A 180 -14.15 9.72 21.39
CA HIS A 180 -13.78 11.03 20.87
C HIS A 180 -14.84 12.08 21.19
N SER A 181 -14.40 13.29 21.56
CA SER A 181 -15.22 14.46 21.81
C SER A 181 -14.60 15.72 21.20
N GLY A 182 -15.34 16.82 21.15
CA GLY A 182 -14.91 18.08 20.57
C GLY A 182 -14.88 18.05 19.03
N PRO A 183 -14.00 18.84 18.38
CA PRO A 183 -13.88 18.90 16.92
C PRO A 183 -13.51 17.56 16.29
N LEU A 184 -13.89 17.36 15.02
CA LEU A 184 -13.43 16.19 14.27
C LEU A 184 -11.89 16.17 14.18
N ARG A 185 -11.33 14.96 14.19
CA ARG A 185 -9.89 14.73 14.02
C ARG A 185 -9.64 14.20 12.60
N ILE A 186 -9.01 15.02 11.78
CA ILE A 186 -8.74 14.68 10.39
C ILE A 186 -7.26 14.35 10.19
N LEU A 187 -6.99 13.19 9.65
CA LEU A 187 -5.67 12.78 9.20
C LEU A 187 -5.57 12.91 7.69
N VAL A 188 -4.59 13.65 7.19
CA VAL A 188 -4.34 13.80 5.74
C VAL A 188 -3.06 13.08 5.37
N VAL A 189 -3.15 12.12 4.41
CA VAL A 189 -2.02 11.27 4.01
C VAL A 189 -1.88 11.24 2.49
N GLY A 190 -0.78 11.79 1.99
CA GLY A 190 -0.45 11.78 0.56
C GLY A 190 0.29 10.53 0.07
N GLY A 191 0.71 9.64 0.99
CA GLY A 191 1.63 8.53 0.73
C GLY A 191 3.09 8.93 0.94
N SER A 192 4.04 8.01 0.74
CA SER A 192 5.46 8.20 1.09
C SER A 192 6.13 9.42 0.44
N LEU A 193 5.65 9.85 -0.71
CA LEU A 193 6.16 11.04 -1.43
C LEU A 193 5.32 12.29 -1.17
N GLY A 194 4.21 12.16 -0.43
CA GLY A 194 3.21 13.21 -0.29
C GLY A 194 2.29 13.33 -1.53
N ALA A 195 1.29 14.20 -1.45
CA ALA A 195 0.37 14.48 -2.54
C ALA A 195 0.19 16.00 -2.69
N LYS A 196 0.90 16.60 -3.64
CA LYS A 196 0.89 18.05 -3.88
C LYS A 196 -0.53 18.62 -3.92
N VAL A 197 -1.46 17.95 -4.62
CA VAL A 197 -2.86 18.40 -4.73
C VAL A 197 -3.59 18.43 -3.39
N LEU A 198 -3.30 17.50 -2.47
CA LEU A 198 -3.85 17.53 -1.11
C LEU A 198 -3.19 18.63 -0.29
N ASN A 199 -1.86 18.79 -0.40
CA ASN A 199 -1.11 19.82 0.30
C ASN A 199 -1.58 21.23 -0.06
N GLU A 200 -2.00 21.45 -1.31
CA GLU A 200 -2.50 22.74 -1.79
C GLU A 200 -3.99 22.95 -1.45
N CYS A 201 -4.81 21.91 -1.62
CA CYS A 201 -6.27 22.03 -1.49
C CYS A 201 -6.75 22.03 -0.03
N VAL A 202 -6.21 21.16 0.83
CA VAL A 202 -6.74 20.96 2.18
C VAL A 202 -6.64 22.22 3.04
N PRO A 203 -5.50 22.94 3.14
CA PRO A 203 -5.44 24.17 3.93
C PRO A 203 -6.45 25.22 3.45
N ALA A 204 -6.59 25.41 2.13
CA ALA A 204 -7.53 26.36 1.54
C ALA A 204 -9.00 25.96 1.77
N ALA A 205 -9.33 24.67 1.76
CA ALA A 205 -10.66 24.17 2.09
C ALA A 205 -11.02 24.42 3.55
N LEU A 206 -10.11 24.13 4.47
CA LEU A 206 -10.32 24.34 5.90
C LEU A 206 -10.47 25.81 6.27
N ALA A 207 -9.79 26.72 5.55
CA ALA A 207 -9.96 28.15 5.75
C ALA A 207 -11.38 28.64 5.45
N LYS A 208 -12.13 27.92 4.58
CA LYS A 208 -13.55 28.25 4.23
C LYS A 208 -14.55 27.81 5.30
N LEU A 209 -14.14 26.94 6.22
CA LEU A 209 -14.99 26.52 7.35
C LEU A 209 -15.04 27.62 8.42
N PRO A 210 -16.22 27.82 9.08
CA PRO A 210 -16.32 28.64 10.28
C PRO A 210 -15.27 28.21 11.30
N VAL A 211 -14.69 29.17 12.03
CA VAL A 211 -13.57 28.90 12.95
C VAL A 211 -13.94 27.88 14.03
N ASP A 212 -15.15 27.96 14.54
CA ASP A 212 -15.72 27.05 15.54
C ASP A 212 -16.05 25.65 15.03
N GLN A 213 -16.07 25.45 13.70
CA GLN A 213 -16.32 24.15 13.05
C GLN A 213 -15.07 23.53 12.47
N ARG A 214 -13.90 24.17 12.62
CA ARG A 214 -12.65 23.63 12.09
C ARG A 214 -12.23 22.37 12.83
N PRO A 215 -11.83 21.30 12.10
CA PRO A 215 -11.32 20.08 12.70
C PRO A 215 -9.90 20.27 13.25
N LEU A 216 -9.49 19.35 14.13
CA LEU A 216 -8.07 19.15 14.46
C LEU A 216 -7.41 18.36 13.32
N VAL A 217 -6.31 18.85 12.79
CA VAL A 217 -5.70 18.27 11.57
C VAL A 217 -4.27 17.84 11.83
N THR A 218 -3.96 16.59 11.46
CA THR A 218 -2.59 16.12 11.22
C THR A 218 -2.41 15.92 9.72
N HIS A 219 -1.40 16.56 9.11
CA HIS A 219 -1.17 16.49 7.67
C HIS A 219 0.24 16.04 7.34
N GLN A 220 0.37 14.90 6.66
CA GLN A 220 1.63 14.36 6.18
C GLN A 220 1.93 14.91 4.78
N SER A 221 2.94 15.77 4.70
CA SER A 221 3.33 16.50 3.49
C SER A 221 4.10 15.68 2.45
N GLY A 222 4.90 14.71 2.91
CA GLY A 222 6.06 14.17 2.18
C GLY A 222 7.31 15.03 2.41
N LYS A 223 8.47 14.38 2.47
CA LYS A 223 9.75 15.02 2.86
C LYS A 223 10.10 16.28 2.06
N GLN A 224 9.76 16.33 0.78
CA GLN A 224 10.11 17.44 -0.10
C GLN A 224 9.14 18.63 -0.03
N HIS A 225 8.03 18.51 0.68
CA HIS A 225 6.93 19.49 0.64
C HIS A 225 6.58 20.09 2.00
N ILE A 226 7.33 19.78 3.04
CA ILE A 226 6.99 20.16 4.41
C ILE A 226 6.94 21.69 4.61
N ASP A 227 7.91 22.40 4.11
CA ASP A 227 7.98 23.88 4.29
C ASP A 227 6.87 24.58 3.50
N ALA A 228 6.59 24.11 2.28
CA ALA A 228 5.51 24.64 1.46
C ALA A 228 4.14 24.41 2.12
N LEU A 229 3.92 23.24 2.74
CA LEU A 229 2.67 22.94 3.44
C LEU A 229 2.51 23.77 4.71
N ARG A 230 3.58 23.95 5.50
CA ARG A 230 3.56 24.83 6.67
C ARG A 230 3.20 26.27 6.30
N ALA A 231 3.81 26.77 5.21
CA ALA A 231 3.48 28.09 4.68
C ALA A 231 2.01 28.21 4.24
N ALA A 232 1.46 27.18 3.57
CA ALA A 232 0.06 27.15 3.15
C ALA A 232 -0.90 27.21 4.35
N TYR A 233 -0.64 26.45 5.43
CA TYR A 233 -1.43 26.53 6.67
C TYR A 233 -1.32 27.90 7.34
N ALA A 234 -0.14 28.46 7.44
CA ALA A 234 0.07 29.80 8.00
C ALA A 234 -0.69 30.88 7.20
N GLN A 235 -0.64 30.84 5.87
CA GLN A 235 -1.35 31.78 5.00
C GLN A 235 -2.87 31.62 5.10
N SER A 236 -3.37 30.40 5.30
CA SER A 236 -4.81 30.13 5.43
C SER A 236 -5.36 30.44 6.83
N GLY A 237 -4.52 30.76 7.81
CA GLY A 237 -4.93 30.98 9.19
C GLY A 237 -5.59 29.74 9.82
N VAL A 238 -5.13 28.56 9.46
CA VAL A 238 -5.60 27.27 9.99
C VAL A 238 -4.48 26.57 10.74
N GLU A 239 -4.75 26.15 11.96
CA GLU A 239 -3.81 25.35 12.74
C GLU A 239 -3.82 23.88 12.31
N ALA A 240 -2.63 23.30 12.17
CA ALA A 240 -2.47 21.88 11.84
C ALA A 240 -1.11 21.35 12.34
N GLU A 241 -1.08 20.08 12.74
CA GLU A 241 0.16 19.33 12.93
C GLU A 241 0.68 18.91 11.56
N VAL A 242 1.78 19.55 11.10
CA VAL A 242 2.39 19.22 9.81
C VAL A 242 3.64 18.38 10.01
N VAL A 243 3.64 17.17 9.47
CA VAL A 243 4.74 16.21 9.52
C VAL A 243 5.21 15.80 8.13
N ASP A 244 6.47 15.47 7.98
CA ASP A 244 7.01 15.01 6.69
C ASP A 244 6.69 13.53 6.41
N PHE A 245 6.71 12.71 7.47
CA PHE A 245 6.42 11.28 7.40
C PHE A 245 5.74 10.81 8.70
N ILE A 246 4.97 9.73 8.63
CA ILE A 246 4.31 9.10 9.78
C ILE A 246 4.84 7.68 9.93
N ASP A 247 5.57 7.42 11.00
CA ASP A 247 6.06 6.08 11.35
C ASP A 247 4.99 5.26 12.07
N ASP A 248 4.16 5.91 12.89
CA ASP A 248 3.13 5.30 13.73
C ASP A 248 1.72 5.46 13.14
N MET A 249 1.52 4.91 11.95
CA MET A 249 0.21 4.91 11.29
C MET A 249 -0.90 4.23 12.12
N PRO A 250 -0.66 3.12 12.85
CA PRO A 250 -1.70 2.52 13.68
C PRO A 250 -2.31 3.49 14.69
N ARG A 251 -1.46 4.23 15.40
CA ARG A 251 -1.91 5.26 16.35
C ARG A 251 -2.68 6.38 15.64
N ARG A 252 -2.16 6.86 14.49
CA ARG A 252 -2.84 7.92 13.72
C ARG A 252 -4.20 7.48 13.20
N TYR A 253 -4.36 6.21 12.80
CA TYR A 253 -5.68 5.67 12.46
C TYR A 253 -6.60 5.51 13.67
N ALA A 254 -6.05 5.16 14.83
CA ALA A 254 -6.82 5.09 16.07
C ALA A 254 -7.39 6.45 16.50
N ASP A 255 -6.57 7.51 16.32
CA ASP A 255 -6.90 8.88 16.74
C ASP A 255 -7.77 9.63 15.71
N ALA A 256 -7.90 9.15 14.47
CA ALA A 256 -8.61 9.84 13.41
C ALA A 256 -10.12 9.53 13.41
N ASP A 257 -10.95 10.55 13.23
CA ASP A 257 -12.37 10.40 12.88
C ASP A 257 -12.54 10.27 11.36
N LEU A 258 -11.67 10.91 10.57
CA LEU A 258 -11.70 10.92 9.10
C LEU A 258 -10.29 10.94 8.54
N VAL A 259 -10.06 10.17 7.49
CA VAL A 259 -8.79 10.19 6.73
C VAL A 259 -9.03 10.75 5.33
N ILE A 260 -8.27 11.77 4.93
CA ILE A 260 -8.25 12.26 3.54
C ILE A 260 -6.96 11.76 2.91
N CYS A 261 -7.06 10.91 1.88
CA CYS A 261 -5.85 10.28 1.33
C CYS A 261 -5.98 9.86 -0.14
N ARG A 262 -4.85 9.39 -0.69
CA ARG A 262 -4.84 8.65 -1.97
C ARG A 262 -5.45 7.26 -1.79
N ALA A 263 -5.96 6.69 -2.88
CA ALA A 263 -6.62 5.37 -2.89
C ALA A 263 -5.68 4.23 -3.32
N GLY A 264 -4.43 4.23 -2.81
CA GLY A 264 -3.53 3.10 -3.01
C GLY A 264 -4.09 1.82 -2.37
N ALA A 265 -3.86 0.67 -3.00
CA ALA A 265 -4.44 -0.61 -2.58
C ALA A 265 -4.17 -0.93 -1.10
N ILE A 266 -2.94 -0.71 -0.63
CA ILE A 266 -2.57 -0.98 0.76
C ILE A 266 -3.24 0.01 1.72
N THR A 267 -3.30 1.31 1.35
CA THR A 267 -4.03 2.31 2.15
C THR A 267 -5.50 1.93 2.32
N VAL A 268 -6.16 1.55 1.23
CA VAL A 268 -7.56 1.09 1.25
C VAL A 268 -7.71 -0.16 2.13
N SER A 269 -6.79 -1.11 2.03
CA SER A 269 -6.81 -2.32 2.86
C SER A 269 -6.54 -2.03 4.34
N GLU A 270 -5.68 -1.08 4.66
CA GLU A 270 -5.45 -0.62 6.04
C GLU A 270 -6.67 0.11 6.61
N LEU A 271 -7.30 1.01 5.83
CA LEU A 271 -8.51 1.73 6.22
C LEU A 271 -9.67 0.78 6.51
N THR A 272 -9.86 -0.23 5.66
CA THR A 272 -10.90 -1.25 5.89
C THR A 272 -10.57 -2.17 7.07
N ALA A 273 -9.31 -2.57 7.25
CA ALA A 273 -8.91 -3.39 8.38
C ALA A 273 -9.05 -2.65 9.73
N ALA A 274 -8.70 -1.36 9.75
CA ALA A 274 -8.82 -0.49 10.91
C ALA A 274 -10.26 -0.01 11.18
N GLY A 275 -11.13 -0.03 10.16
CA GLY A 275 -12.44 0.60 10.26
C GLY A 275 -12.31 2.11 10.50
N VAL A 276 -11.83 2.85 9.48
CA VAL A 276 -11.70 4.32 9.56
C VAL A 276 -12.39 4.96 8.37
N ALA A 277 -13.22 5.97 8.65
CA ALA A 277 -13.89 6.74 7.62
C ALA A 277 -12.87 7.46 6.72
N SER A 278 -13.15 7.55 5.43
CA SER A 278 -12.20 8.17 4.51
C SER A 278 -12.82 8.92 3.34
N VAL A 279 -12.13 10.00 2.92
CA VAL A 279 -12.30 10.65 1.63
C VAL A 279 -11.12 10.24 0.75
N LEU A 280 -11.42 9.45 -0.26
CA LEU A 280 -10.42 8.90 -1.18
C LEU A 280 -10.30 9.79 -2.42
N VAL A 281 -9.11 10.36 -2.61
CA VAL A 281 -8.75 11.18 -3.77
C VAL A 281 -7.77 10.40 -4.65
N PRO A 282 -8.26 9.62 -5.62
CA PRO A 282 -7.41 8.80 -6.48
C PRO A 282 -6.41 9.64 -7.27
N LEU A 283 -5.18 9.14 -7.41
CA LEU A 283 -4.20 9.75 -8.30
C LEU A 283 -4.66 9.62 -9.76
N VAL A 284 -4.74 10.73 -10.46
CA VAL A 284 -4.94 10.74 -11.91
C VAL A 284 -3.58 10.55 -12.59
N ALA A 285 -3.33 9.35 -13.09
CA ALA A 285 -2.17 9.06 -13.90
C ALA A 285 -2.65 8.53 -15.26
N SER A 286 -2.06 8.98 -16.34
CA SER A 286 -2.43 8.60 -17.70
C SER A 286 -2.31 7.10 -18.00
N THR A 287 -1.59 6.38 -17.15
CA THR A 287 -1.25 4.96 -17.36
C THR A 287 -1.93 3.98 -16.40
N THR A 288 -2.63 4.46 -15.34
CA THR A 288 -3.19 3.56 -14.32
C THR A 288 -4.51 4.06 -13.75
N SER A 289 -5.57 3.24 -13.86
CA SER A 289 -6.88 3.47 -13.24
C SER A 289 -7.00 2.86 -11.83
N HIS A 290 -5.96 2.15 -11.36
CA HIS A 290 -6.04 1.28 -10.18
C HIS A 290 -6.57 1.99 -8.94
N GLN A 291 -6.07 3.19 -8.63
CA GLN A 291 -6.53 3.92 -7.45
C GLN A 291 -8.01 4.34 -7.57
N ARG A 292 -8.47 4.71 -8.78
CA ARG A 292 -9.89 5.02 -9.01
C ARG A 292 -10.77 3.80 -8.75
N ASP A 293 -10.34 2.64 -9.22
CA ASP A 293 -11.10 1.42 -9.07
C ASP A 293 -11.13 0.95 -7.60
N ASN A 294 -10.04 1.10 -6.87
CA ASN A 294 -9.97 0.89 -5.41
C ASN A 294 -10.92 1.85 -4.65
N ALA A 295 -10.93 3.15 -5.01
CA ALA A 295 -11.81 4.13 -4.38
C ALA A 295 -13.29 3.83 -4.65
N LYS A 296 -13.64 3.48 -5.89
CA LYS A 296 -15.01 3.10 -6.26
C LYS A 296 -15.47 1.86 -5.51
N TRP A 297 -14.61 0.84 -5.40
CA TRP A 297 -14.92 -0.37 -4.65
C TRP A 297 -15.32 -0.06 -3.20
N MET A 298 -14.57 0.80 -2.53
CA MET A 298 -14.87 1.20 -1.16
C MET A 298 -16.15 2.06 -1.06
N ALA A 299 -16.33 2.99 -1.99
CA ALA A 299 -17.48 3.90 -2.01
C ALA A 299 -18.80 3.19 -2.31
N GLN A 300 -18.80 2.12 -3.11
CA GLN A 300 -20.01 1.35 -3.45
C GLN A 300 -20.74 0.78 -2.23
N SER A 301 -20.02 0.57 -1.13
CA SER A 301 -20.58 0.06 0.14
C SER A 301 -20.69 1.15 1.22
N ASN A 302 -20.65 2.42 0.84
CA ASN A 302 -20.62 3.56 1.77
C ASN A 302 -19.46 3.52 2.78
N ALA A 303 -18.39 2.81 2.46
CA ALA A 303 -17.21 2.65 3.30
C ALA A 303 -16.18 3.80 3.12
N ALA A 304 -16.38 4.65 2.11
CA ALA A 304 -15.61 5.86 1.86
C ALA A 304 -16.38 6.83 0.96
N VAL A 305 -15.96 8.08 0.94
CA VAL A 305 -16.32 9.04 -0.12
C VAL A 305 -15.26 8.97 -1.21
N HIS A 306 -15.67 8.69 -2.45
CA HIS A 306 -14.80 8.82 -3.62
C HIS A 306 -14.89 10.25 -4.16
N LEU A 307 -13.83 11.03 -4.02
CA LEU A 307 -13.71 12.38 -4.57
C LEU A 307 -12.65 12.38 -5.68
N PRO A 308 -13.07 12.39 -6.97
CA PRO A 308 -12.13 12.44 -8.08
C PRO A 308 -11.21 13.67 -7.98
N GLN A 309 -9.92 13.51 -8.30
CA GLN A 309 -8.97 14.63 -8.24
C GLN A 309 -9.39 15.81 -9.13
N THR A 310 -10.12 15.56 -10.23
CA THR A 310 -10.65 16.60 -11.13
C THR A 310 -11.77 17.43 -10.51
N GLU A 311 -12.41 16.91 -9.46
CA GLU A 311 -13.49 17.56 -8.71
C GLU A 311 -13.00 18.13 -7.37
N LEU A 312 -11.74 17.86 -7.01
CA LEU A 312 -11.13 18.35 -5.78
C LEU A 312 -10.80 19.83 -5.92
N THR A 313 -11.60 20.67 -5.33
CA THR A 313 -11.35 22.11 -5.12
C THR A 313 -11.50 22.46 -3.65
N PRO A 314 -10.97 23.60 -3.19
CA PRO A 314 -11.21 24.05 -1.82
C PRO A 314 -12.70 24.16 -1.48
N GLU A 315 -13.55 24.58 -2.42
CA GLU A 315 -14.99 24.72 -2.25
C GLU A 315 -15.66 23.35 -2.11
N SER A 316 -15.39 22.42 -3.01
CA SER A 316 -16.00 21.08 -2.99
C SER A 316 -15.59 20.29 -1.75
N LEU A 317 -14.32 20.39 -1.34
CA LEU A 317 -13.85 19.72 -0.13
C LEU A 317 -14.45 20.36 1.14
N ALA A 318 -14.51 21.70 1.22
CA ALA A 318 -15.15 22.37 2.35
C ALA A 318 -16.63 22.00 2.49
N ALA A 319 -17.38 22.03 1.37
CA ALA A 319 -18.77 21.64 1.34
C ALA A 319 -18.97 20.18 1.79
N LEU A 320 -18.12 19.26 1.32
CA LEU A 320 -18.13 17.86 1.75
C LEU A 320 -17.87 17.74 3.26
N LEU A 321 -16.86 18.41 3.80
CA LEU A 321 -16.52 18.35 5.22
C LEU A 321 -17.65 18.87 6.12
N GLN A 322 -18.44 19.83 5.67
CA GLN A 322 -19.62 20.29 6.41
C GLN A 322 -20.76 19.26 6.50
N THR A 323 -20.78 18.26 5.62
CA THR A 323 -21.76 17.17 5.65
C THR A 323 -21.31 15.98 6.50
N LEU A 324 -20.06 15.96 6.95
CA LEU A 324 -19.46 14.85 7.68
C LEU A 324 -19.34 15.21 9.17
N ASP A 325 -20.29 14.75 9.97
CA ASP A 325 -20.18 14.75 11.41
C ASP A 325 -19.59 13.43 11.94
N ARG A 326 -19.30 13.34 13.24
CA ARG A 326 -18.74 12.11 13.85
C ARG A 326 -19.66 10.89 13.71
N PRO A 327 -20.99 10.98 13.87
CA PRO A 327 -21.90 9.88 13.60
C PRO A 327 -21.86 9.39 12.15
N ALA A 328 -21.78 10.30 11.16
CA ALA A 328 -21.63 9.93 9.74
C ALA A 328 -20.29 9.23 9.48
N CYS A 329 -19.20 9.75 10.05
CA CYS A 329 -17.89 9.12 10.00
C CYS A 329 -17.91 7.73 10.66
N GLN A 330 -18.55 7.56 11.81
CA GLN A 330 -18.66 6.25 12.47
C GLN A 330 -19.41 5.23 11.60
N LYS A 331 -20.50 5.60 10.96
CA LYS A 331 -21.24 4.71 10.03
C LYS A 331 -20.35 4.28 8.85
N MET A 332 -19.62 5.23 8.26
CA MET A 332 -18.69 4.96 7.19
C MET A 332 -17.55 4.06 7.64
N ALA A 333 -17.01 4.29 8.83
CA ALA A 333 -15.96 3.47 9.45
C ALA A 333 -16.44 2.03 9.71
N GLN A 334 -17.68 1.86 10.15
CA GLN A 334 -18.28 0.54 10.35
C GLN A 334 -18.43 -0.21 9.01
N ALA A 335 -18.93 0.47 7.98
CA ALA A 335 -19.01 -0.12 6.63
C ALA A 335 -17.63 -0.49 6.08
N ALA A 336 -16.60 0.33 6.33
CA ALA A 336 -15.22 0.02 5.99
C ALA A 336 -14.73 -1.23 6.73
N TYR A 337 -14.98 -1.31 8.03
CA TYR A 337 -14.57 -2.44 8.87
C TYR A 337 -15.19 -3.77 8.41
N GLU A 338 -16.45 -3.77 8.00
CA GLU A 338 -17.15 -4.96 7.49
C GLU A 338 -16.55 -5.50 6.19
N GLN A 339 -15.95 -4.64 5.37
CA GLN A 339 -15.25 -5.05 4.14
C GLN A 339 -13.83 -5.53 4.38
N GLY A 340 -13.23 -5.22 5.54
CA GLY A 340 -11.84 -5.50 5.84
C GLY A 340 -11.51 -7.00 5.92
N ARG A 341 -10.55 -7.45 5.13
CA ARG A 341 -9.99 -8.81 5.19
C ARG A 341 -8.82 -8.87 6.16
N ARG A 342 -9.09 -8.96 7.44
CA ARG A 342 -8.09 -8.97 8.52
C ARG A 342 -7.30 -10.25 8.63
N ASN A 343 -7.75 -11.34 8.01
CA ASN A 343 -7.08 -12.63 7.97
C ASN A 343 -6.17 -12.82 6.73
N ALA A 344 -5.90 -11.78 5.96
CA ALA A 344 -5.14 -11.86 4.70
C ALA A 344 -3.73 -12.47 4.91
N ASN A 345 -3.03 -12.07 5.97
CA ASN A 345 -1.71 -12.60 6.29
C ASN A 345 -1.75 -14.13 6.48
N GLU A 346 -2.71 -14.61 7.24
CA GLU A 346 -2.93 -16.04 7.50
C GLU A 346 -3.35 -16.79 6.24
N ALA A 347 -4.25 -16.22 5.42
CA ALA A 347 -4.68 -16.81 4.16
C ALA A 347 -3.49 -16.99 3.20
N ILE A 348 -2.64 -15.97 3.05
CA ILE A 348 -1.44 -16.04 2.22
C ILE A 348 -0.46 -17.07 2.78
N ALA A 349 -0.21 -17.08 4.09
CA ALA A 349 0.66 -18.05 4.73
C ALA A 349 0.21 -19.50 4.45
N GLN A 350 -1.08 -19.78 4.55
CA GLN A 350 -1.65 -21.09 4.24
C GLN A 350 -1.45 -21.47 2.76
N VAL A 351 -1.58 -20.53 1.82
CA VAL A 351 -1.28 -20.79 0.40
C VAL A 351 0.19 -21.16 0.22
N LEU A 352 1.11 -20.42 0.82
CA LEU A 352 2.54 -20.71 0.75
C LEU A 352 2.87 -22.11 1.32
N GLU A 353 2.26 -22.47 2.44
CA GLU A 353 2.42 -23.80 3.03
C GLU A 353 1.89 -24.93 2.15
N ARG A 354 0.75 -24.71 1.46
CA ARG A 354 0.21 -25.69 0.51
C ARG A 354 1.14 -25.90 -0.70
N LEU A 355 1.77 -24.85 -1.20
CA LEU A 355 2.69 -24.93 -2.34
C LEU A 355 3.97 -25.72 -2.02
N VAL A 356 4.41 -25.74 -0.77
CA VAL A 356 5.61 -26.50 -0.34
C VAL A 356 5.29 -27.97 -0.04
N LYS A 357 4.04 -28.32 0.20
CA LYS A 357 3.60 -29.69 0.47
C LYS A 357 3.31 -30.51 -0.81
N GLN A 358 3.26 -29.85 -1.97
CA GLN A 358 3.11 -30.48 -3.27
C GLN A 358 4.47 -30.83 -3.88
#